data_7f3e41c4e7d035977bcce4322819b79b
#
_entry.id   7f3e41c4e7d035977bcce4322819b79b
#
_cell.length_a   1.000
_cell.length_b   1.000
_cell.length_c   1.000
_cell.angle_alpha   90.00
_cell.angle_beta   90.00
_cell.angle_gamma   90.00
#
_symmetry.space_group_name_H-M   'P 1'
#
loop_
_entity.id
_entity.type
_entity.pdbx_description
1 polymer ?
#
loop_
_entity_poly.entity_id
_entity_poly.type
_entity_poly.pdbx_seq_one_letter_code
_entity_poly.pdbx_strand_id
1 'polypeptide(L)'
;MPASTARRLRVAVLADSDTRWKWGALTAARISSTEFTETTESTEKSDKTADSDIRLDGFLLRGRATPTVRQLKEIGVRADSLREVTAVEFLREMTKETYDVLVLALVGGGVQAMLHGLAHAWQGRPERPVVVTGYVGVVYEKLADGLLLRHGADLVLANSRQDAERFRAVYEGVGADASSVTEVALPFLGGAPYEKKDPYTVVFAAQPSVPETRKDRSYLLDRLVRHARRHPEREVLLKLRSKPGEHTTHIEELPYQKLAQRHDLPANLRLVYGNMGEVLDRTDLLVTVSSTAALESLHRRIPTVVLTDLGVREALGNHHFVGSGCLASWDQLDAGHEPTPDAEWVARQGVAAGSTPSGEGSYATAFGEARERVAELLTTGELPPLKPYYTPVTAPGYLPGVLARHHLAPDGSPLPGAPVADKAPGPVRQIVRRAARGAYRHGVQRVAPVIRRMGEL
;
A
#
# COMPACT_ATOMS: atom_id res chain seq x y z
N MET A 1 -2.15 45.95 -2.36
CA MET A 1 -1.40 44.83 -2.87
C MET A 1 -2.39 43.73 -3.19
N PRO A 2 -2.59 43.28 -4.45
CA PRO A 2 -3.44 42.12 -4.71
C PRO A 2 -2.77 40.91 -4.07
N ALA A 3 -3.57 40.13 -3.32
CA ALA A 3 -3.11 38.83 -2.79
C ALA A 3 -2.65 37.96 -3.96
N SER A 4 -1.38 37.56 -3.94
CA SER A 4 -0.86 36.56 -4.86
C SER A 4 -1.66 35.29 -4.60
N THR A 5 -2.54 34.92 -5.52
CA THR A 5 -3.17 33.60 -5.53
C THR A 5 -2.05 32.59 -5.68
N ALA A 6 -1.68 31.95 -4.58
CA ALA A 6 -0.69 30.86 -4.60
C ALA A 6 -1.11 29.85 -5.67
N ARG A 7 -0.24 29.57 -6.63
CA ARG A 7 -0.50 28.60 -7.70
C ARG A 7 -0.72 27.22 -7.06
N ARG A 8 -1.88 26.66 -7.29
CA ARG A 8 -2.24 25.31 -6.85
C ARG A 8 -1.31 24.28 -7.51
N LEU A 9 -0.62 23.46 -6.71
CA LEU A 9 0.28 22.43 -7.23
C LEU A 9 -0.49 21.38 -8.02
N ARG A 10 0.04 20.97 -9.18
CA ARG A 10 -0.51 19.86 -9.99
C ARG A 10 0.24 18.59 -9.68
N VAL A 11 -0.45 17.62 -9.10
CA VAL A 11 0.13 16.35 -8.69
C VAL A 11 -0.47 15.21 -9.50
N ALA A 12 0.38 14.40 -10.12
CA ALA A 12 0.00 13.16 -10.78
C ALA A 12 0.31 11.97 -9.87
N VAL A 13 -0.62 11.00 -9.78
CA VAL A 13 -0.40 9.73 -9.08
C VAL A 13 -0.65 8.58 -10.03
N LEU A 14 0.34 7.73 -10.25
CA LEU A 14 0.21 6.49 -11.00
C LEU A 14 0.18 5.31 -10.02
N ALA A 15 -0.91 4.54 -10.03
CA ALA A 15 -1.09 3.38 -9.16
C ALA A 15 -1.52 2.13 -9.94
N ASP A 16 -1.13 0.93 -9.50
CA ASP A 16 -1.48 -0.35 -10.14
C ASP A 16 -2.47 -1.19 -9.33
N SER A 17 -2.89 -0.73 -8.15
CA SER A 17 -3.87 -1.40 -7.29
C SER A 17 -4.62 -0.40 -6.40
N ASP A 18 -5.69 -0.87 -5.77
CA ASP A 18 -6.50 -0.13 -4.81
C ASP A 18 -5.67 0.44 -3.64
N THR A 19 -4.89 -0.41 -2.98
CA THR A 19 -4.08 0.00 -1.82
C THR A 19 -2.99 0.99 -2.23
N ARG A 20 -2.37 0.81 -3.42
CA ARG A 20 -1.38 1.75 -3.92
C ARG A 20 -2.01 3.06 -4.34
N TRP A 21 -3.22 3.03 -4.89
CA TRP A 21 -3.98 4.25 -5.13
C TRP A 21 -4.22 5.01 -3.82
N LYS A 22 -4.72 4.31 -2.76
CA LYS A 22 -4.91 4.93 -1.43
C LYS A 22 -3.62 5.56 -0.93
N TRP A 23 -2.54 4.79 -0.92
CA TRP A 23 -1.23 5.26 -0.45
C TRP A 23 -0.74 6.47 -1.25
N GLY A 24 -0.73 6.37 -2.59
CA GLY A 24 -0.20 7.43 -3.46
C GLY A 24 -0.97 8.73 -3.36
N ALA A 25 -2.31 8.68 -3.36
CA ALA A 25 -3.15 9.86 -3.29
C ALA A 25 -3.07 10.55 -1.92
N LEU A 26 -3.07 9.79 -0.82
CA LEU A 26 -2.89 10.35 0.52
C LEU A 26 -1.46 10.89 0.74
N THR A 27 -0.45 10.22 0.21
CA THR A 27 0.93 10.73 0.21
C THR A 27 1.01 12.05 -0.53
N ALA A 28 0.45 12.13 -1.75
CA ALA A 28 0.41 13.35 -2.54
C ALA A 28 -0.18 14.53 -1.75
N ALA A 29 -1.31 14.31 -1.09
CA ALA A 29 -1.94 15.34 -0.26
C ALA A 29 -1.04 15.78 0.90
N ARG A 30 -0.34 14.83 1.57
CA ARG A 30 0.49 15.15 2.74
C ARG A 30 1.80 15.83 2.44
N ILE A 31 2.44 15.52 1.30
CA ILE A 31 3.74 16.10 0.91
C ILE A 31 3.63 17.39 0.09
N SER A 32 2.44 17.72 -0.40
CA SER A 32 2.22 18.87 -1.26
C SER A 32 1.37 19.98 -0.62
N SER A 33 0.88 19.79 0.63
CA SER A 33 0.13 20.82 1.35
C SER A 33 1.05 21.81 2.04
N THR A 34 0.76 23.10 1.91
CA THR A 34 1.51 24.19 2.56
C THR A 34 1.04 24.47 3.98
N GLU A 35 -0.16 24.04 4.36
CA GLU A 35 -0.71 24.22 5.70
C GLU A 35 -1.10 22.90 6.34
N PHE A 36 -0.83 22.81 7.65
CA PHE A 36 -1.21 21.70 8.51
C PHE A 36 -2.67 21.86 8.93
N THR A 37 -3.60 21.42 8.12
CA THR A 37 -4.98 21.19 8.57
C THR A 37 -5.07 19.73 9.01
N GLU A 38 -5.20 19.51 10.33
CA GLU A 38 -5.68 18.23 10.86
C GLU A 38 -7.06 17.96 10.26
N THR A 39 -7.09 17.23 9.17
CA THR A 39 -8.33 16.58 8.76
C THR A 39 -8.57 15.43 9.74
N THR A 40 -9.13 15.76 10.90
CA THR A 40 -9.94 14.81 11.65
C THR A 40 -11.01 14.33 10.67
N GLU A 41 -10.88 13.09 10.21
CA GLU A 41 -11.94 12.37 9.51
C GLU A 41 -13.09 12.15 10.51
N SER A 42 -13.83 13.24 10.82
CA SER A 42 -15.17 13.13 11.37
C SER A 42 -16.06 12.68 10.21
N THR A 43 -16.70 11.54 10.40
CA THR A 43 -17.76 10.97 9.58
C THR A 43 -19.01 11.86 9.58
N GLU A 44 -18.89 13.12 9.23
CA GLU A 44 -20.05 13.96 8.94
C GLU A 44 -19.98 14.42 7.50
N LYS A 45 -21.07 14.16 6.79
CA LYS A 45 -21.38 14.65 5.45
C LYS A 45 -21.25 16.18 5.43
N SER A 46 -20.04 16.68 5.26
CA SER A 46 -19.81 18.06 4.91
C SER A 46 -19.58 18.14 3.41
N ASP A 47 -20.60 18.58 2.71
CA ASP A 47 -20.63 18.90 1.28
C ASP A 47 -19.95 20.25 1.03
N LYS A 48 -18.80 20.48 1.66
CA LYS A 48 -17.92 21.61 1.38
C LYS A 48 -16.60 21.06 0.86
N THR A 49 -16.36 21.24 -0.43
CA THR A 49 -15.06 21.21 -1.07
C THR A 49 -14.14 22.13 -0.27
N ALA A 50 -13.41 21.59 0.70
CA ALA A 50 -12.24 22.25 1.22
C ALA A 50 -11.34 22.51 0.00
N ASP A 51 -11.00 23.77 -0.20
CA ASP A 51 -10.14 24.24 -1.29
C ASP A 51 -8.76 23.60 -1.04
N SER A 52 -8.54 22.38 -1.59
CA SER A 52 -7.28 21.68 -1.41
C SER A 52 -6.21 22.42 -2.19
N ASP A 53 -5.06 22.69 -1.57
CA ASP A 53 -3.91 23.40 -2.17
C ASP A 53 -3.34 22.69 -3.39
N ILE A 54 -3.85 21.51 -3.73
CA ILE A 54 -3.38 20.68 -4.84
C ILE A 54 -4.50 20.34 -5.82
N ARG A 55 -4.14 20.19 -7.09
CA ARG A 55 -4.92 19.48 -8.10
C ARG A 55 -4.34 18.08 -8.28
N LEU A 56 -5.15 17.06 -7.99
CA LEU A 56 -4.76 15.66 -8.02
C LEU A 56 -5.33 14.94 -9.24
N ASP A 57 -4.45 14.56 -10.16
CA ASP A 57 -4.80 13.75 -11.32
C ASP A 57 -4.34 12.28 -11.11
N GLY A 58 -5.30 11.36 -11.02
CA GLY A 58 -5.08 9.93 -10.78
C GLY A 58 -5.02 9.10 -12.06
N PHE A 59 -4.06 8.18 -12.10
CA PHE A 59 -3.87 7.24 -13.19
C PHE A 59 -3.81 5.82 -12.63
N LEU A 60 -4.69 4.94 -13.12
CA LEU A 60 -4.69 3.53 -12.76
C LEU A 60 -4.01 2.72 -13.86
N LEU A 61 -2.83 2.21 -13.57
CA LEU A 61 -2.08 1.39 -14.52
C LEU A 61 -2.84 0.11 -14.82
N ARG A 62 -3.13 -0.08 -16.10
CA ARG A 62 -3.88 -1.23 -16.58
C ARG A 62 -3.11 -2.52 -16.35
N GLY A 63 -3.70 -3.45 -15.62
CA GLY A 63 -3.08 -4.71 -15.28
C GLY A 63 -4.02 -5.66 -14.56
N ARG A 64 -3.43 -6.72 -13.99
CA ARG A 64 -4.18 -7.73 -13.23
C ARG A 64 -4.83 -7.16 -11.98
N ALA A 65 -4.14 -6.27 -11.28
CA ALA A 65 -4.57 -5.70 -10.00
C ALA A 65 -5.30 -4.35 -10.15
N THR A 66 -5.61 -3.91 -11.37
CA THR A 66 -6.39 -2.69 -11.60
C THR A 66 -7.69 -2.75 -10.78
N PRO A 67 -7.96 -1.76 -9.90
CA PRO A 67 -9.07 -1.82 -8.99
C PRO A 67 -10.43 -1.75 -9.69
N THR A 68 -11.43 -2.36 -9.08
CA THR A 68 -12.83 -2.23 -9.49
C THR A 68 -13.42 -0.93 -8.96
N VAL A 69 -14.54 -0.48 -9.55
CA VAL A 69 -15.29 0.69 -9.06
C VAL A 69 -15.68 0.54 -7.58
N ARG A 70 -16.05 -0.68 -7.16
CA ARG A 70 -16.38 -0.95 -5.76
C ARG A 70 -15.18 -0.75 -4.84
N GLN A 71 -14.01 -1.30 -5.20
CA GLN A 71 -12.77 -1.14 -4.42
C GLN A 71 -12.37 0.34 -4.31
N LEU A 72 -12.47 1.10 -5.41
CA LEU A 72 -12.21 2.54 -5.39
C LEU A 72 -13.17 3.29 -4.46
N LYS A 73 -14.47 2.92 -4.47
CA LYS A 73 -15.46 3.51 -3.57
C LYS A 73 -15.17 3.19 -2.09
N GLU A 74 -14.72 1.98 -1.79
CA GLU A 74 -14.35 1.58 -0.42
C GLU A 74 -13.14 2.36 0.12
N ILE A 75 -12.19 2.71 -0.74
CA ILE A 75 -11.01 3.48 -0.33
C ILE A 75 -11.42 4.90 0.10
N GLY A 76 -12.45 5.47 -0.52
CA GLY A 76 -12.96 6.80 -0.20
C GLY A 76 -12.08 7.98 -0.62
N VAL A 77 -10.92 7.74 -1.23
CA VAL A 77 -10.01 8.81 -1.69
C VAL A 77 -10.50 9.39 -3.01
N ARG A 78 -10.66 10.71 -3.05
CA ARG A 78 -11.08 11.48 -4.23
C ARG A 78 -9.88 12.07 -4.96
N ALA A 79 -10.04 12.30 -6.26
CA ALA A 79 -9.12 13.05 -7.12
C ALA A 79 -9.95 13.93 -8.05
N ASP A 80 -9.33 14.99 -8.59
CA ASP A 80 -9.96 15.85 -9.60
C ASP A 80 -10.23 15.07 -10.88
N SER A 81 -9.32 14.15 -11.23
CA SER A 81 -9.54 13.18 -12.31
C SER A 81 -8.99 11.80 -11.94
N LEU A 82 -9.64 10.73 -12.40
CA LEU A 82 -9.16 9.35 -12.21
C LEU A 82 -9.46 8.53 -13.47
N ARG A 83 -8.43 8.03 -14.13
CA ARG A 83 -8.57 7.26 -15.37
C ARG A 83 -7.62 6.05 -15.44
N GLU A 84 -8.06 5.00 -16.14
CA GLU A 84 -7.26 3.81 -16.43
C GLU A 84 -6.38 4.07 -17.65
N VAL A 85 -5.08 3.77 -17.56
CA VAL A 85 -4.10 4.00 -18.62
C VAL A 85 -3.19 2.79 -18.82
N THR A 86 -2.60 2.63 -20.00
CA THR A 86 -1.42 1.80 -20.21
C THR A 86 -0.15 2.58 -19.82
N ALA A 87 0.98 1.88 -19.67
CA ALA A 87 2.26 2.54 -19.40
C ALA A 87 2.62 3.57 -20.49
N VAL A 88 2.42 3.20 -21.76
CA VAL A 88 2.72 4.09 -22.90
C VAL A 88 1.80 5.30 -22.96
N GLU A 89 0.53 5.15 -22.64
CA GLU A 89 -0.43 6.26 -22.56
C GLU A 89 -0.05 7.24 -21.43
N PHE A 90 0.32 6.69 -20.28
CA PHE A 90 0.80 7.49 -19.15
C PHE A 90 2.06 8.29 -19.53
N LEU A 91 3.06 7.65 -20.13
CA LEU A 91 4.28 8.34 -20.56
C LEU A 91 4.00 9.45 -21.58
N ARG A 92 3.09 9.24 -22.52
CA ARG A 92 2.64 10.27 -23.46
C ARG A 92 1.95 11.44 -22.76
N GLU A 93 1.18 11.15 -21.71
CA GLU A 93 0.57 12.21 -20.89
C GLU A 93 1.63 13.06 -20.21
N MET A 94 2.64 12.44 -19.63
CA MET A 94 3.77 13.12 -18.97
C MET A 94 4.63 13.96 -19.94
N THR A 95 4.49 13.76 -21.26
CA THR A 95 5.13 14.63 -22.26
C THR A 95 4.26 15.80 -22.70
N LYS A 96 2.95 15.73 -22.52
CA LYS A 96 1.98 16.74 -22.97
C LYS A 96 1.59 17.73 -21.88
N GLU A 97 1.38 17.21 -20.68
CA GLU A 97 0.90 17.95 -19.52
C GLU A 97 2.07 18.24 -18.58
N THR A 98 2.03 19.40 -17.95
CA THR A 98 2.96 19.80 -16.90
C THR A 98 2.39 19.45 -15.53
N TYR A 99 3.15 18.72 -14.75
CA TYR A 99 2.91 18.44 -13.34
C TYR A 99 4.06 18.98 -12.51
N ASP A 100 3.80 19.32 -11.27
CA ASP A 100 4.83 19.74 -10.33
C ASP A 100 5.42 18.51 -9.60
N VAL A 101 4.57 17.56 -9.24
CA VAL A 101 4.96 16.32 -8.53
C VAL A 101 4.34 15.10 -9.20
N LEU A 102 5.09 14.02 -9.29
CA LEU A 102 4.65 12.71 -9.77
C LEU A 102 4.91 11.64 -8.71
N VAL A 103 3.84 11.00 -8.22
CA VAL A 103 3.94 9.88 -7.27
C VAL A 103 3.79 8.54 -8.01
N LEU A 104 4.82 7.71 -7.98
CA LEU A 104 4.82 6.36 -8.54
C LEU A 104 4.47 5.33 -7.46
N ALA A 105 3.19 5.05 -7.32
CA ALA A 105 2.62 4.09 -6.36
C ALA A 105 2.44 2.70 -7.02
N LEU A 106 3.55 2.04 -7.35
CA LEU A 106 3.59 0.82 -8.15
C LEU A 106 4.37 -0.32 -7.47
N VAL A 107 4.23 -1.55 -7.96
CA VAL A 107 5.20 -2.62 -7.66
C VAL A 107 6.58 -2.24 -8.19
N GLY A 108 7.66 -2.77 -7.59
CA GLY A 108 9.02 -2.39 -7.92
C GLY A 108 9.35 -2.44 -9.42
N GLY A 109 8.96 -3.51 -10.12
CA GLY A 109 9.16 -3.62 -11.57
C GLY A 109 8.39 -2.56 -12.37
N GLY A 110 7.22 -2.13 -11.87
CA GLY A 110 6.45 -1.02 -12.46
C GLY A 110 7.14 0.32 -12.25
N VAL A 111 7.68 0.57 -11.03
CA VAL A 111 8.47 1.78 -10.75
C VAL A 111 9.69 1.83 -11.67
N GLN A 112 10.47 0.75 -11.75
CA GLN A 112 11.63 0.65 -12.62
C GLN A 112 11.30 0.97 -14.09
N ALA A 113 10.21 0.37 -14.61
CA ALA A 113 9.79 0.62 -15.98
C ALA A 113 9.39 2.08 -16.21
N MET A 114 8.67 2.69 -15.26
CA MET A 114 8.28 4.09 -15.36
C MET A 114 9.48 5.03 -15.25
N LEU A 115 10.44 4.76 -14.37
CA LEU A 115 11.67 5.58 -14.29
C LEU A 115 12.44 5.58 -15.60
N HIS A 116 12.58 4.42 -16.28
CA HIS A 116 13.20 4.37 -17.62
C HIS A 116 12.38 5.09 -18.68
N GLY A 117 11.07 4.85 -18.72
CA GLY A 117 10.18 5.49 -19.68
C GLY A 117 10.13 7.01 -19.50
N LEU A 118 10.15 7.51 -18.28
CA LEU A 118 10.18 8.94 -17.95
C LEU A 118 11.55 9.57 -18.27
N ALA A 119 12.64 8.87 -17.96
CA ALA A 119 13.99 9.32 -18.35
C ALA A 119 14.09 9.52 -19.86
N HIS A 120 13.53 8.58 -20.66
CA HIS A 120 13.43 8.73 -22.11
C HIS A 120 12.49 9.87 -22.52
N ALA A 121 11.29 9.95 -21.93
CA ALA A 121 10.27 10.92 -22.28
C ALA A 121 10.66 12.38 -21.99
N TRP A 122 11.51 12.60 -20.99
CA TRP A 122 11.99 13.91 -20.58
C TRP A 122 13.42 14.21 -21.04
N GLN A 123 14.00 13.36 -21.87
CA GLN A 123 15.35 13.59 -22.42
C GLN A 123 15.44 14.96 -23.12
N GLY A 124 16.42 15.77 -22.74
CA GLY A 124 16.63 17.11 -23.30
C GLY A 124 15.64 18.19 -22.84
N ARG A 125 14.78 17.90 -21.86
CA ARG A 125 13.90 18.90 -21.25
C ARG A 125 14.58 19.52 -20.04
N PRO A 126 14.54 20.86 -19.90
CA PRO A 126 15.12 21.54 -18.75
C PRO A 126 14.29 21.31 -17.48
N GLU A 127 12.97 21.17 -17.61
CA GLU A 127 12.05 21.03 -16.50
C GLU A 127 11.33 19.68 -16.54
N ARG A 128 11.18 19.06 -15.39
CA ARG A 128 10.39 17.85 -15.15
C ARG A 128 9.78 17.85 -13.75
N PRO A 129 8.70 17.10 -13.52
CA PRO A 129 8.15 16.94 -12.17
C PRO A 129 9.14 16.31 -11.19
N VAL A 130 8.97 16.62 -9.90
CA VAL A 130 9.60 15.87 -8.81
C VAL A 130 9.01 14.48 -8.77
N VAL A 131 9.84 13.44 -8.87
CA VAL A 131 9.40 12.04 -8.87
C VAL A 131 9.54 11.43 -7.49
N VAL A 132 8.42 10.99 -6.92
CA VAL A 132 8.32 10.41 -5.59
C VAL A 132 7.86 8.96 -5.69
N THR A 133 8.47 8.07 -4.93
CA THR A 133 8.04 6.68 -4.79
C THR A 133 8.23 6.18 -3.35
N GLY A 134 7.79 4.96 -3.04
CA GLY A 134 7.96 4.35 -1.72
C GLY A 134 7.28 3.00 -1.64
N TYR A 135 7.03 2.55 -0.43
CA TYR A 135 6.31 1.32 -0.15
C TYR A 135 4.95 1.61 0.48
N VAL A 136 3.96 0.78 0.14
CA VAL A 136 2.58 0.90 0.66
C VAL A 136 2.41 0.29 2.05
N GLY A 137 3.31 -0.59 2.44
CA GLY A 137 3.33 -1.28 3.73
C GLY A 137 4.71 -1.22 4.37
N VAL A 138 4.90 -2.02 5.40
CA VAL A 138 6.11 -2.04 6.23
C VAL A 138 6.77 -3.42 6.32
N VAL A 139 6.11 -4.45 5.78
CA VAL A 139 6.65 -5.80 5.71
C VAL A 139 7.17 -6.06 4.30
N TYR A 140 8.43 -6.32 4.17
CA TYR A 140 9.13 -6.39 2.89
C TYR A 140 9.67 -7.78 2.63
N GLU A 141 9.23 -8.39 1.53
CA GLU A 141 9.94 -9.50 0.91
C GLU A 141 11.02 -8.91 0.00
N LYS A 142 12.25 -9.45 0.06
CA LYS A 142 13.35 -9.02 -0.82
C LYS A 142 13.56 -7.50 -0.83
N LEU A 143 13.76 -6.94 0.35
CA LEU A 143 13.87 -5.49 0.55
C LEU A 143 14.92 -4.85 -0.39
N ALA A 144 16.11 -5.41 -0.48
CA ALA A 144 17.19 -4.87 -1.31
C ALA A 144 16.78 -4.78 -2.79
N ASP A 145 16.24 -5.86 -3.36
CA ASP A 145 15.76 -5.86 -4.76
C ASP A 145 14.70 -4.79 -4.98
N GLY A 146 13.74 -4.70 -4.07
CA GLY A 146 12.66 -3.73 -4.17
C GLY A 146 13.13 -2.28 -4.07
N LEU A 147 14.16 -1.99 -3.28
CA LEU A 147 14.77 -0.66 -3.16
C LEU A 147 15.54 -0.27 -4.42
N LEU A 148 16.36 -1.18 -4.95
CA LEU A 148 17.14 -0.93 -6.17
C LEU A 148 16.24 -0.67 -7.39
N LEU A 149 15.02 -1.23 -7.40
CA LEU A 149 14.01 -0.92 -8.42
C LEU A 149 13.39 0.47 -8.29
N ARG A 150 13.58 1.14 -7.15
CA ARG A 150 13.08 2.49 -6.86
C ARG A 150 14.15 3.56 -6.92
N HIS A 151 15.42 3.14 -6.89
CA HIS A 151 16.55 4.05 -6.99
C HIS A 151 16.51 4.84 -8.31
N GLY A 152 16.77 6.13 -8.22
CA GLY A 152 16.69 7.07 -9.34
C GLY A 152 15.42 7.94 -9.32
N ALA A 153 14.48 7.71 -8.40
CA ALA A 153 13.46 8.70 -8.03
C ALA A 153 14.08 9.81 -7.16
N ASP A 154 13.53 11.02 -7.20
CA ASP A 154 14.03 12.13 -6.39
C ASP A 154 13.80 11.91 -4.89
N LEU A 155 12.65 11.33 -4.53
CA LEU A 155 12.35 10.90 -3.17
C LEU A 155 11.93 9.42 -3.14
N VAL A 156 12.54 8.66 -2.23
CA VAL A 156 12.15 7.30 -1.88
C VAL A 156 11.67 7.31 -0.44
N LEU A 157 10.35 7.31 -0.26
CA LEU A 157 9.72 7.45 1.04
C LEU A 157 9.82 6.17 1.86
N ALA A 158 10.34 6.29 3.06
CA ALA A 158 10.40 5.26 4.09
C ALA A 158 9.30 5.52 5.12
N ASN A 159 8.42 4.55 5.36
CA ASN A 159 7.23 4.74 6.19
C ASN A 159 7.52 4.78 7.71
N SER A 160 8.78 4.81 8.10
CA SER A 160 9.21 4.89 9.49
C SER A 160 10.70 5.23 9.58
N ARG A 161 11.17 5.66 10.75
CA ARG A 161 12.60 5.81 11.04
C ARG A 161 13.37 4.51 10.84
N GLN A 162 12.82 3.40 11.32
CA GLN A 162 13.43 2.08 11.12
C GLN A 162 13.59 1.74 9.64
N ASP A 163 12.61 2.05 8.81
CA ASP A 163 12.68 1.82 7.38
C ASP A 163 13.69 2.77 6.71
N ALA A 164 13.73 4.04 7.11
CA ALA A 164 14.70 5.00 6.57
C ALA A 164 16.15 4.56 6.82
N GLU A 165 16.46 4.12 8.05
CA GLU A 165 17.76 3.56 8.41
C GLU A 165 18.11 2.35 7.52
N ARG A 166 17.16 1.41 7.36
CA ARG A 166 17.36 0.20 6.54
C ARG A 166 17.51 0.51 5.05
N PHE A 167 16.75 1.47 4.52
CA PHE A 167 16.79 1.85 3.12
C PHE A 167 18.13 2.51 2.78
N ARG A 168 18.61 3.42 3.64
CA ARG A 168 19.95 4.03 3.49
C ARG A 168 21.03 2.95 3.53
N ALA A 169 21.00 2.04 4.51
CA ALA A 169 21.97 0.96 4.61
C ALA A 169 22.01 0.04 3.37
N VAL A 170 20.86 -0.21 2.72
CA VAL A 170 20.82 -0.99 1.47
C VAL A 170 21.49 -0.23 0.33
N TYR A 171 21.18 1.05 0.14
CA TYR A 171 21.79 1.85 -0.94
C TYR A 171 23.29 2.02 -0.72
N GLU A 172 23.72 2.38 0.46
CA GLU A 172 25.13 2.52 0.85
C GLU A 172 25.90 1.19 0.67
N GLY A 173 25.28 0.07 1.07
CA GLY A 173 25.86 -1.27 0.96
C GLY A 173 26.16 -1.72 -0.48
N VAL A 174 25.49 -1.12 -1.48
CA VAL A 174 25.75 -1.36 -2.91
C VAL A 174 26.46 -0.19 -3.60
N GLY A 175 26.91 0.81 -2.85
CA GLY A 175 27.57 2.01 -3.37
C GLY A 175 26.64 2.93 -4.15
N ALA A 176 25.33 2.87 -3.90
CA ALA A 176 24.34 3.76 -4.50
C ALA A 176 24.08 4.97 -3.60
N ASP A 177 23.66 6.09 -4.20
CA ASP A 177 23.31 7.30 -3.46
C ASP A 177 22.04 7.09 -2.62
N ALA A 178 22.15 7.30 -1.31
CA ALA A 178 21.06 7.19 -0.35
C ALA A 178 20.33 8.51 -0.07
N SER A 179 20.75 9.60 -0.68
CA SER A 179 20.22 10.96 -0.42
C SER A 179 18.72 11.11 -0.71
N SER A 180 18.17 10.28 -1.61
CA SER A 180 16.74 10.26 -1.94
C SER A 180 15.86 9.67 -0.84
N VAL A 181 16.43 8.92 0.13
CA VAL A 181 15.65 8.28 1.20
C VAL A 181 15.16 9.34 2.18
N THR A 182 13.84 9.46 2.30
CA THR A 182 13.16 10.44 3.13
C THR A 182 12.23 9.73 4.12
N GLU A 183 12.40 10.03 5.42
CA GLU A 183 11.54 9.50 6.47
C GLU A 183 10.15 10.13 6.40
N VAL A 184 9.12 9.28 6.49
CA VAL A 184 7.72 9.67 6.62
C VAL A 184 7.01 8.67 7.55
N ALA A 185 5.69 8.74 7.63
CA ALA A 185 4.85 7.69 8.19
C ALA A 185 3.91 7.11 7.12
N LEU A 186 3.16 6.07 7.46
CA LEU A 186 2.08 5.59 6.61
C LEU A 186 1.02 6.68 6.43
N PRO A 187 0.66 7.08 5.21
CA PRO A 187 -0.18 8.26 4.97
C PRO A 187 -1.65 8.07 5.37
N PHE A 188 -2.06 6.86 5.68
CA PHE A 188 -3.45 6.48 5.97
C PHE A 188 -3.70 6.15 7.46
N LEU A 189 -2.78 6.47 8.35
CA LEU A 189 -3.02 6.41 9.79
C LEU A 189 -4.01 7.51 10.19
N GLY A 190 -4.92 7.19 11.09
CA GLY A 190 -5.96 8.11 11.54
C GLY A 190 -7.09 7.38 12.26
N GLY A 191 -8.17 8.08 12.54
CA GLY A 191 -9.32 7.61 13.29
C GLY A 191 -9.26 7.97 14.77
N ALA A 192 -10.38 7.81 15.47
CA ALA A 192 -10.47 8.14 16.88
C ALA A 192 -9.59 7.21 17.74
N PRO A 193 -9.05 7.70 18.88
CA PRO A 193 -8.42 6.86 19.87
C PRO A 193 -9.35 5.75 20.34
N TYR A 194 -8.77 4.63 20.73
CA TYR A 194 -9.54 3.47 21.22
C TYR A 194 -10.38 3.82 22.45
N GLU A 195 -11.62 3.40 22.38
CA GLU A 195 -12.55 3.33 23.49
C GLU A 195 -13.18 1.93 23.49
N LYS A 196 -13.30 1.34 24.68
CA LYS A 196 -13.89 -0.01 24.85
C LYS A 196 -15.33 -0.06 24.33
N LYS A 197 -15.65 -1.11 23.59
CA LYS A 197 -16.98 -1.32 22.97
C LYS A 197 -17.80 -2.36 23.74
N ASP A 198 -19.09 -2.33 23.51
CA ASP A 198 -20.05 -3.34 23.96
C ASP A 198 -20.97 -3.69 22.77
N PRO A 199 -20.95 -4.95 22.30
CA PRO A 199 -20.13 -6.09 22.74
C PRO A 199 -18.63 -5.91 22.41
N TYR A 200 -17.76 -6.56 23.22
CA TYR A 200 -16.32 -6.62 22.95
C TYR A 200 -16.04 -7.28 21.61
N THR A 201 -15.38 -6.57 20.71
CA THR A 201 -15.17 -6.98 19.33
C THR A 201 -13.72 -7.37 19.05
N VAL A 202 -13.52 -8.63 18.67
CA VAL A 202 -12.22 -9.16 18.23
C VAL A 202 -12.19 -9.23 16.71
N VAL A 203 -11.17 -8.61 16.09
CA VAL A 203 -11.00 -8.61 14.62
C VAL A 203 -9.75 -9.37 14.24
N PHE A 204 -9.89 -10.45 13.48
CA PHE A 204 -8.76 -11.09 12.81
C PHE A 204 -8.58 -10.50 11.41
N ALA A 205 -7.53 -9.68 11.23
CA ALA A 205 -7.17 -9.10 9.95
C ALA A 205 -6.38 -10.09 9.09
N ALA A 206 -7.09 -10.80 8.21
CA ALA A 206 -6.50 -11.81 7.33
C ALA A 206 -5.81 -11.18 6.11
N GLN A 207 -4.71 -11.81 5.70
CA GLN A 207 -3.95 -11.42 4.51
C GLN A 207 -4.19 -12.41 3.36
N PRO A 208 -4.20 -11.97 2.09
CA PRO A 208 -4.45 -12.86 0.94
C PRO A 208 -3.43 -13.98 0.78
N SER A 209 -2.15 -13.71 1.05
CA SER A 209 -1.03 -14.63 0.82
C SER A 209 -0.30 -15.07 2.09
N VAL A 210 -0.74 -14.66 3.28
CA VAL A 210 -0.08 -15.01 4.54
C VAL A 210 -1.10 -15.53 5.55
N PRO A 211 -0.88 -16.71 6.11
CA PRO A 211 0.06 -17.74 5.66
C PRO A 211 -0.35 -18.31 4.29
N GLU A 212 0.62 -18.94 3.61
CA GLU A 212 0.40 -19.43 2.24
C GLU A 212 -0.28 -20.80 2.23
N THR A 213 0.10 -21.71 3.16
CA THR A 213 -0.33 -23.11 3.12
C THR A 213 -1.78 -23.29 3.59
N ARG A 214 -2.45 -24.30 3.01
CA ARG A 214 -3.82 -24.64 3.45
C ARG A 214 -3.86 -25.08 4.92
N LYS A 215 -2.85 -25.83 5.35
CA LYS A 215 -2.74 -26.32 6.74
C LYS A 215 -2.74 -25.14 7.71
N ASP A 216 -1.87 -24.16 7.47
CA ASP A 216 -1.71 -23.00 8.35
C ASP A 216 -2.95 -22.10 8.33
N ARG A 217 -3.56 -21.87 7.15
CA ARG A 217 -4.81 -21.09 7.04
C ARG A 217 -5.97 -21.77 7.74
N SER A 218 -6.10 -23.10 7.58
CA SER A 218 -7.13 -23.87 8.30
C SER A 218 -6.90 -23.82 9.81
N TYR A 219 -5.65 -23.98 10.27
CA TYR A 219 -5.29 -23.84 11.67
C TYR A 219 -5.73 -22.49 12.25
N LEU A 220 -5.40 -21.38 11.59
CA LEU A 220 -5.79 -20.04 12.06
C LEU A 220 -7.32 -19.86 12.09
N LEU A 221 -8.04 -20.41 11.10
CA LEU A 221 -9.50 -20.38 11.10
C LEU A 221 -10.08 -21.22 12.25
N ASP A 222 -9.54 -22.41 12.50
CA ASP A 222 -9.97 -23.29 13.60
C ASP A 222 -9.75 -22.59 14.96
N ARG A 223 -8.62 -21.88 15.13
CA ARG A 223 -8.34 -21.13 16.35
C ARG A 223 -9.33 -19.97 16.53
N LEU A 224 -9.65 -19.25 15.47
CA LEU A 224 -10.64 -18.17 15.51
C LEU A 224 -12.06 -18.70 15.85
N VAL A 225 -12.46 -19.82 15.25
CA VAL A 225 -13.72 -20.50 15.58
C VAL A 225 -13.75 -20.94 17.04
N ARG A 226 -12.65 -21.53 17.54
CA ARG A 226 -12.50 -21.94 18.95
C ARG A 226 -12.64 -20.74 19.88
N HIS A 227 -11.94 -19.63 19.58
CA HIS A 227 -12.02 -18.40 20.35
C HIS A 227 -13.46 -17.87 20.41
N ALA A 228 -14.16 -17.81 19.27
CA ALA A 228 -15.55 -17.36 19.20
C ALA A 228 -16.50 -18.25 20.02
N ARG A 229 -16.31 -19.58 19.99
CA ARG A 229 -17.11 -20.53 20.82
C ARG A 229 -16.83 -20.38 22.30
N ARG A 230 -15.58 -20.05 22.68
CA ARG A 230 -15.18 -19.86 24.08
C ARG A 230 -15.72 -18.55 24.65
N HIS A 231 -15.94 -17.56 23.79
CA HIS A 231 -16.40 -16.23 24.15
C HIS A 231 -17.66 -15.83 23.40
N PRO A 232 -18.83 -16.49 23.71
CA PRO A 232 -20.08 -16.24 23.00
C PRO A 232 -20.62 -14.81 23.17
N GLU A 233 -20.18 -14.11 24.20
CA GLU A 233 -20.51 -12.71 24.49
C GLU A 233 -19.76 -11.71 23.61
N ARG A 234 -18.71 -12.13 22.91
CA ARG A 234 -17.89 -11.27 22.05
C ARG A 234 -18.39 -11.31 20.61
N GLU A 235 -18.25 -10.22 19.89
CA GLU A 235 -18.29 -10.23 18.43
C GLU A 235 -16.91 -10.63 17.88
N VAL A 236 -16.85 -11.59 16.98
CA VAL A 236 -15.60 -12.03 16.34
C VAL A 236 -15.71 -11.83 14.85
N LEU A 237 -14.82 -11.04 14.28
CA LEU A 237 -14.83 -10.65 12.88
C LEU A 237 -13.60 -11.18 12.14
N LEU A 238 -13.82 -11.94 11.08
CA LEU A 238 -12.80 -12.30 10.13
C LEU A 238 -12.79 -11.24 9.03
N LYS A 239 -11.87 -10.29 9.12
CA LYS A 239 -11.75 -9.20 8.16
C LYS A 239 -10.96 -9.65 6.93
N LEU A 240 -11.62 -9.61 5.80
CA LEU A 240 -11.09 -10.01 4.50
C LEU A 240 -10.87 -8.79 3.61
N ARG A 241 -9.85 -8.84 2.76
CA ARG A 241 -9.49 -7.73 1.89
C ARG A 241 -10.39 -7.61 0.66
N SER A 242 -10.76 -8.73 0.05
CA SER A 242 -11.48 -8.75 -1.22
C SER A 242 -12.62 -9.77 -1.22
N LYS A 243 -13.68 -9.43 -1.95
CA LYS A 243 -14.75 -10.38 -2.25
C LYS A 243 -14.29 -11.39 -3.31
N PRO A 244 -14.92 -12.58 -3.39
CA PRO A 244 -14.67 -13.52 -4.49
C PRO A 244 -14.86 -12.83 -5.84
N GLY A 245 -13.89 -12.98 -6.75
CA GLY A 245 -13.91 -12.33 -8.07
C GLY A 245 -13.18 -11.00 -8.16
N GLU A 246 -12.82 -10.37 -7.06
CA GLU A 246 -12.03 -9.12 -7.07
C GLU A 246 -10.53 -9.37 -7.17
N HIS A 247 -9.83 -8.37 -7.68
CA HIS A 247 -8.40 -8.45 -7.93
C HIS A 247 -7.61 -7.80 -6.80
N THR A 248 -6.54 -8.49 -6.40
CA THR A 248 -5.54 -7.98 -5.46
C THR A 248 -4.16 -8.18 -6.05
N THR A 249 -3.16 -7.45 -5.57
CA THR A 249 -1.77 -7.61 -5.98
C THR A 249 -1.27 -9.04 -5.74
N HIS A 250 -1.61 -9.62 -4.59
CA HIS A 250 -1.29 -11.00 -4.24
C HIS A 250 -2.45 -11.92 -4.62
N ILE A 251 -2.12 -13.06 -5.23
CA ILE A 251 -3.12 -14.07 -5.59
C ILE A 251 -3.47 -14.84 -4.31
N GLU A 252 -4.75 -14.84 -3.96
CA GLU A 252 -5.26 -15.66 -2.86
C GLU A 252 -5.71 -17.02 -3.41
N GLU A 253 -4.84 -18.02 -3.28
CA GLU A 253 -5.11 -19.38 -3.76
C GLU A 253 -6.18 -20.09 -2.92
N LEU A 254 -6.10 -19.89 -1.61
CA LEU A 254 -6.96 -20.53 -0.60
C LEU A 254 -7.73 -19.47 0.22
N PRO A 255 -8.74 -18.83 -0.36
CA PRO A 255 -9.49 -17.79 0.31
C PRO A 255 -10.24 -18.33 1.54
N TYR A 256 -10.20 -17.58 2.63
CA TYR A 256 -10.91 -17.94 3.88
C TYR A 256 -12.41 -18.13 3.69
N GLN A 257 -13.02 -17.45 2.72
CA GLN A 257 -14.43 -17.66 2.36
C GLN A 257 -14.72 -19.12 1.98
N LYS A 258 -13.80 -19.77 1.24
CA LYS A 258 -13.92 -21.18 0.85
C LYS A 258 -13.63 -22.14 2.01
N LEU A 259 -12.67 -21.75 2.85
CA LEU A 259 -12.36 -22.55 4.05
C LEU A 259 -13.54 -22.50 5.03
N ALA A 260 -14.09 -21.31 5.29
CA ALA A 260 -15.21 -21.10 6.19
C ALA A 260 -16.48 -21.88 5.81
N GLN A 261 -16.74 -22.11 4.51
CA GLN A 261 -17.87 -22.95 4.05
C GLN A 261 -17.83 -24.40 4.54
N ARG A 262 -16.68 -24.86 5.02
CA ARG A 262 -16.49 -26.23 5.53
C ARG A 262 -16.54 -26.32 7.06
N HIS A 263 -16.76 -25.21 7.72
CA HIS A 263 -16.84 -25.09 9.16
C HIS A 263 -18.26 -24.73 9.58
N ASP A 264 -18.68 -25.30 10.70
CA ASP A 264 -19.85 -24.83 11.44
C ASP A 264 -19.43 -23.60 12.24
N LEU A 265 -19.67 -22.42 11.66
CA LEU A 265 -19.29 -21.14 12.26
C LEU A 265 -20.27 -20.78 13.39
N PRO A 266 -19.78 -20.40 14.58
CA PRO A 266 -20.65 -19.91 15.64
C PRO A 266 -21.31 -18.58 15.24
N ALA A 267 -22.48 -18.30 15.80
CA ALA A 267 -23.31 -17.15 15.42
C ALA A 267 -22.61 -15.79 15.62
N ASN A 268 -21.68 -15.71 16.58
CA ASN A 268 -20.90 -14.52 16.88
C ASN A 268 -19.64 -14.36 16.00
N LEU A 269 -19.37 -15.28 15.06
CA LEU A 269 -18.26 -15.18 14.10
C LEU A 269 -18.76 -14.81 12.70
N ARG A 270 -18.33 -13.67 12.18
CA ARG A 270 -18.75 -13.16 10.87
C ARG A 270 -17.57 -12.79 9.98
N LEU A 271 -17.71 -13.02 8.67
CA LEU A 271 -16.78 -12.54 7.64
C LEU A 271 -17.17 -11.12 7.25
N VAL A 272 -16.20 -10.19 7.32
CA VAL A 272 -16.43 -8.77 7.01
C VAL A 272 -15.48 -8.25 5.96
N TYR A 273 -15.93 -7.24 5.23
CA TYR A 273 -15.22 -6.53 4.17
C TYR A 273 -15.27 -5.03 4.45
N GLY A 274 -14.78 -4.22 3.52
CA GLY A 274 -14.88 -2.77 3.63
C GLY A 274 -13.58 -2.09 4.08
N ASN A 275 -13.66 -0.81 4.37
CA ASN A 275 -12.54 0.01 4.82
C ASN A 275 -12.01 -0.50 6.16
N MET A 276 -10.68 -0.61 6.30
CA MET A 276 -10.08 -1.06 7.56
C MET A 276 -10.31 -0.06 8.69
N GLY A 277 -10.29 1.23 8.40
CA GLY A 277 -10.59 2.28 9.38
C GLY A 277 -11.95 2.10 10.04
N GLU A 278 -13.03 1.89 9.23
CA GLU A 278 -14.38 1.63 9.74
C GLU A 278 -14.49 0.35 10.58
N VAL A 279 -13.69 -0.66 10.26
CA VAL A 279 -13.61 -1.88 11.06
C VAL A 279 -12.90 -1.62 12.38
N LEU A 280 -11.82 -0.83 12.36
CA LEU A 280 -11.08 -0.45 13.57
C LEU A 280 -11.91 0.43 14.52
N ASP A 281 -12.83 1.26 14.02
CA ASP A 281 -13.72 2.08 14.84
C ASP A 281 -14.58 1.27 15.83
N ARG A 282 -14.79 -0.02 15.55
CA ARG A 282 -15.56 -0.93 16.40
C ARG A 282 -14.72 -2.10 16.96
N THR A 283 -13.40 -2.00 16.89
CA THR A 283 -12.48 -3.06 17.31
C THR A 283 -11.96 -2.81 18.71
N ASP A 284 -12.02 -3.82 19.58
CA ASP A 284 -11.41 -3.83 20.91
C ASP A 284 -10.09 -4.59 20.92
N LEU A 285 -9.94 -5.61 20.06
CA LEU A 285 -8.71 -6.37 19.91
C LEU A 285 -8.46 -6.68 18.44
N LEU A 286 -7.36 -6.19 17.90
CA LEU A 286 -6.90 -6.59 16.58
C LEU A 286 -5.94 -7.78 16.69
N VAL A 287 -6.20 -8.82 15.92
CA VAL A 287 -5.33 -10.00 15.78
C VAL A 287 -4.93 -10.14 14.32
N THR A 288 -3.65 -10.41 14.04
CA THR A 288 -3.17 -10.63 12.68
C THR A 288 -1.90 -11.47 12.66
N VAL A 289 -1.48 -11.95 11.49
CA VAL A 289 -0.15 -12.54 11.33
C VAL A 289 0.89 -11.43 11.13
N SER A 290 0.68 -10.54 10.12
CA SER A 290 1.61 -9.44 9.84
C SER A 290 0.98 -8.35 8.96
N SER A 291 -0.34 -8.16 9.08
CA SER A 291 -1.01 -7.11 8.31
C SER A 291 -0.56 -5.71 8.75
N THR A 292 -0.40 -4.80 7.81
CA THR A 292 -0.17 -3.37 8.08
C THR A 292 -1.29 -2.77 8.96
N ALA A 293 -2.47 -3.39 9.00
CA ALA A 293 -3.54 -3.01 9.91
C ALA A 293 -3.12 -3.01 11.40
N ALA A 294 -2.06 -3.77 11.77
CA ALA A 294 -1.49 -3.71 13.12
C ALA A 294 -0.98 -2.30 13.45
N LEU A 295 -0.38 -1.60 12.48
CA LEU A 295 0.11 -0.25 12.69
C LEU A 295 -1.03 0.78 12.74
N GLU A 296 -2.10 0.60 11.94
CA GLU A 296 -3.31 1.41 12.05
C GLU A 296 -4.00 1.22 13.41
N SER A 297 -4.00 0.00 13.93
CA SER A 297 -4.52 -0.35 15.25
C SER A 297 -3.71 0.28 16.38
N LEU A 298 -2.38 0.13 16.32
CA LEU A 298 -1.44 0.72 17.31
C LEU A 298 -1.52 2.25 17.33
N HIS A 299 -1.68 2.89 16.17
CA HIS A 299 -1.88 4.34 16.09
C HIS A 299 -3.11 4.80 16.86
N ARG A 300 -4.19 4.03 16.84
CA ARG A 300 -5.42 4.30 17.60
C ARG A 300 -5.37 3.80 19.04
N ARG A 301 -4.26 3.18 19.48
CA ARG A 301 -4.08 2.55 20.79
C ARG A 301 -5.04 1.38 21.03
N ILE A 302 -5.50 0.72 19.97
CA ILE A 302 -6.29 -0.51 20.08
C ILE A 302 -5.35 -1.64 20.49
N PRO A 303 -5.70 -2.48 21.48
CA PRO A 303 -4.98 -3.71 21.81
C PRO A 303 -4.71 -4.53 20.54
N THR A 304 -3.45 -4.90 20.31
CA THR A 304 -3.01 -5.49 19.04
C THR A 304 -2.16 -6.72 19.30
N VAL A 305 -2.48 -7.80 18.60
CA VAL A 305 -1.75 -9.08 18.65
C VAL A 305 -1.22 -9.45 17.28
N VAL A 306 0.06 -9.75 17.24
CA VAL A 306 0.73 -10.37 16.09
C VAL A 306 1.02 -11.82 16.46
N LEU A 307 0.39 -12.75 15.72
CA LEU A 307 0.38 -14.16 16.06
C LEU A 307 1.74 -14.85 15.90
N THR A 308 2.09 -15.66 16.89
CA THR A 308 3.31 -16.48 16.92
C THR A 308 3.06 -17.96 16.72
N ASP A 309 1.81 -18.39 16.60
CA ASP A 309 1.39 -19.80 16.50
C ASP A 309 2.08 -20.58 15.37
N LEU A 310 2.42 -19.90 14.29
CA LEU A 310 3.12 -20.47 13.13
C LEU A 310 4.63 -20.18 13.15
N GLY A 311 5.15 -19.75 14.30
CA GLY A 311 6.52 -19.26 14.48
C GLY A 311 6.69 -17.79 14.06
N VAL A 312 7.85 -17.21 14.42
CA VAL A 312 8.27 -15.88 13.98
C VAL A 312 9.30 -16.04 12.88
N ARG A 313 8.98 -15.64 11.65
CA ARG A 313 9.82 -15.89 10.48
C ARG A 313 9.52 -14.92 9.34
N GLU A 314 10.50 -14.72 8.48
CA GLU A 314 10.43 -13.80 7.34
C GLU A 314 9.27 -14.13 6.38
N ALA A 315 9.07 -15.43 6.07
CA ALA A 315 7.99 -15.88 5.19
C ALA A 315 6.57 -15.53 5.69
N LEU A 316 6.40 -15.27 6.98
CA LEU A 316 5.15 -14.77 7.56
C LEU A 316 5.12 -13.25 7.69
N GLY A 317 6.25 -12.57 7.59
CA GLY A 317 6.38 -11.14 7.78
C GLY A 317 6.28 -10.67 9.25
N ASN A 318 5.95 -11.56 10.18
CA ASN A 318 5.76 -11.21 11.60
C ASN A 318 7.08 -10.94 12.34
N HIS A 319 8.22 -11.29 11.76
CA HIS A 319 9.55 -10.91 12.26
C HIS A 319 9.73 -9.38 12.34
N HIS A 320 9.00 -8.60 11.52
CA HIS A 320 8.98 -7.14 11.57
C HIS A 320 8.54 -6.62 12.95
N PHE A 321 7.69 -7.37 13.66
CA PHE A 321 7.13 -6.99 14.95
C PHE A 321 7.93 -7.51 16.16
N VAL A 322 9.12 -8.05 15.95
CA VAL A 322 10.03 -8.39 17.06
C VAL A 322 10.41 -7.13 17.82
N GLY A 323 10.30 -7.18 19.15
CA GLY A 323 10.48 -6.02 20.03
C GLY A 323 9.25 -5.12 20.19
N SER A 324 8.16 -5.37 19.45
CA SER A 324 6.95 -4.52 19.54
C SER A 324 6.15 -4.68 20.83
N GLY A 325 6.38 -5.74 21.62
CA GLY A 325 5.51 -6.12 22.73
C GLY A 325 4.17 -6.74 22.31
N CYS A 326 3.88 -6.84 21.00
CA CYS A 326 2.58 -7.31 20.48
C CYS A 326 2.55 -8.81 20.13
N LEU A 327 3.65 -9.53 20.26
CA LEU A 327 3.76 -10.94 19.90
C LEU A 327 3.05 -11.83 20.92
N ALA A 328 2.06 -12.60 20.50
CA ALA A 328 1.39 -13.60 21.35
C ALA A 328 0.80 -14.74 20.51
N SER A 329 0.54 -15.88 21.16
CA SER A 329 -0.20 -16.99 20.58
C SER A 329 -1.68 -16.93 20.90
N TRP A 330 -2.50 -17.65 20.16
CA TRP A 330 -3.92 -17.85 20.52
C TRP A 330 -4.10 -18.47 21.91
N ASP A 331 -3.19 -19.36 22.34
CA ASP A 331 -3.29 -19.96 23.68
C ASP A 331 -3.10 -18.91 24.78
N GLN A 332 -2.17 -17.97 24.59
CA GLN A 332 -1.98 -16.86 25.50
C GLN A 332 -3.20 -15.93 25.53
N LEU A 333 -3.77 -15.61 24.37
CA LEU A 333 -5.01 -14.82 24.29
C LEU A 333 -6.19 -15.51 24.97
N ASP A 334 -6.37 -16.83 24.74
CA ASP A 334 -7.41 -17.64 25.37
C ASP A 334 -7.21 -17.78 26.90
N ALA A 335 -5.98 -17.58 27.39
CA ALA A 335 -5.65 -17.51 28.80
C ALA A 335 -5.79 -16.08 29.40
N GLY A 336 -6.23 -15.09 28.60
CA GLY A 336 -6.46 -13.72 29.05
C GLY A 336 -5.23 -12.82 29.00
N HIS A 337 -4.16 -13.22 28.26
CA HIS A 337 -3.00 -12.37 28.07
C HIS A 337 -3.32 -11.23 27.08
N GLU A 338 -3.13 -10.01 27.52
CA GLU A 338 -3.22 -8.80 26.69
C GLU A 338 -1.82 -8.22 26.49
N PRO A 339 -1.25 -8.26 25.26
CA PRO A 339 0.04 -7.67 24.97
C PRO A 339 0.07 -6.17 25.20
N THR A 340 1.17 -5.69 25.74
CA THR A 340 1.42 -4.25 25.89
C THR A 340 2.44 -3.80 24.86
N PRO A 341 2.06 -2.91 23.92
CA PRO A 341 2.97 -2.40 22.92
C PRO A 341 4.15 -1.64 23.56
N ASP A 342 5.35 -1.90 23.05
CA ASP A 342 6.54 -1.16 23.41
C ASP A 342 6.49 0.26 22.81
N ALA A 343 6.57 1.28 23.67
CA ALA A 343 6.37 2.67 23.25
C ALA A 343 7.48 3.18 22.32
N GLU A 344 8.73 2.74 22.54
CA GLU A 344 9.87 3.14 21.71
C GLU A 344 9.77 2.49 20.33
N TRP A 345 9.43 1.20 20.29
CA TRP A 345 9.19 0.52 19.03
C TRP A 345 8.06 1.19 18.23
N VAL A 346 6.93 1.50 18.87
CA VAL A 346 5.79 2.18 18.24
C VAL A 346 6.20 3.53 17.66
N ALA A 347 6.95 4.33 18.41
CA ALA A 347 7.47 5.62 17.96
C ALA A 347 8.40 5.47 16.73
N ARG A 348 9.28 4.47 16.73
CA ARG A 348 10.18 4.18 15.61
C ARG A 348 9.45 3.71 14.35
N GLN A 349 8.23 3.19 14.46
CA GLN A 349 7.38 2.85 13.31
C GLN A 349 6.60 4.04 12.74
N GLY A 350 6.75 5.24 13.29
CA GLY A 350 6.03 6.42 12.84
C GLY A 350 4.52 6.36 13.07
N VAL A 351 4.06 5.53 14.03
CA VAL A 351 2.63 5.29 14.29
C VAL A 351 2.17 5.84 15.64
N ALA A 352 3.06 6.46 16.42
CA ALA A 352 2.68 7.06 17.69
C ALA A 352 1.58 8.11 17.47
N ALA A 353 0.41 7.87 18.07
CA ALA A 353 -0.63 8.88 18.15
C ALA A 353 -0.07 10.04 18.98
N GLY A 354 0.04 11.23 18.37
CA GLY A 354 0.51 12.41 19.08
C GLY A 354 -0.33 12.65 20.32
N SER A 355 0.27 12.48 21.49
CA SER A 355 -0.32 12.94 22.75
C SER A 355 -0.08 14.43 22.95
N THR A 356 0.76 15.04 22.12
CA THR A 356 1.04 16.48 22.08
C THR A 356 0.91 16.97 20.64
N PRO A 357 0.06 17.95 20.35
CA PRO A 357 -0.18 18.45 19.00
C PRO A 357 1.06 19.03 18.29
N SER A 358 2.17 19.22 18.97
CA SER A 358 3.38 19.88 18.47
C SER A 358 4.71 19.23 18.94
N GLY A 359 4.67 17.98 19.46
CA GLY A 359 5.89 17.32 19.93
C GLY A 359 6.69 16.68 18.79
N GLU A 360 8.02 16.72 18.86
CA GLU A 360 8.90 15.89 18.01
C GLU A 360 8.44 14.42 18.06
N GLY A 361 8.30 13.79 16.88
CA GLY A 361 7.83 12.40 16.75
C GLY A 361 6.31 12.23 16.70
N SER A 362 5.52 13.31 16.67
CA SER A 362 4.08 13.24 16.42
C SER A 362 3.80 12.83 14.97
N TYR A 363 2.72 12.06 14.73
CA TYR A 363 2.27 11.73 13.37
C TYR A 363 2.01 12.98 12.52
N ALA A 364 1.62 14.08 13.17
CA ALA A 364 1.38 15.36 12.55
C ALA A 364 2.63 15.92 11.82
N THR A 365 3.83 15.73 12.40
CA THR A 365 5.10 16.23 11.85
C THR A 365 5.79 15.23 10.92
N ALA A 366 5.31 13.99 10.85
CA ALA A 366 5.97 12.89 10.14
C ALA A 366 6.22 13.11 8.64
N PHE A 367 5.55 14.09 8.03
CA PHE A 367 5.73 14.44 6.61
C PHE A 367 6.48 15.76 6.41
N GLY A 368 6.99 16.36 7.47
CA GLY A 368 7.69 17.67 7.44
C GLY A 368 8.88 17.63 6.50
N GLU A 369 9.83 16.72 6.75
CA GLU A 369 11.02 16.55 5.90
C GLU A 369 10.66 16.34 4.43
N ALA A 370 9.67 15.50 4.13
CA ALA A 370 9.26 15.25 2.76
C ALA A 370 8.68 16.49 2.07
N ARG A 371 7.90 17.33 2.81
CA ARG A 371 7.38 18.61 2.29
C ARG A 371 8.50 19.59 1.99
N GLU A 372 9.43 19.75 2.92
CA GLU A 372 10.58 20.63 2.77
C GLU A 372 11.42 20.24 1.54
N ARG A 373 11.73 18.96 1.39
CA ARG A 373 12.48 18.44 0.25
C ARG A 373 11.74 18.61 -1.09
N VAL A 374 10.42 18.37 -1.12
CA VAL A 374 9.62 18.64 -2.33
C VAL A 374 9.66 20.14 -2.68
N ALA A 375 9.50 21.01 -1.68
CA ALA A 375 9.55 22.46 -1.88
C ALA A 375 10.93 22.93 -2.39
N GLU A 376 12.02 22.40 -1.84
CA GLU A 376 13.37 22.67 -2.30
C GLU A 376 13.58 22.26 -3.77
N LEU A 377 13.15 21.04 -4.14
CA LEU A 377 13.27 20.53 -5.50
C LEU A 377 12.44 21.35 -6.50
N LEU A 378 11.25 21.81 -6.09
CA LEU A 378 10.41 22.67 -6.93
C LEU A 378 11.03 24.07 -7.13
N THR A 379 11.76 24.59 -6.13
CA THR A 379 12.43 25.90 -6.23
C THR A 379 13.73 25.85 -7.01
N THR A 380 14.39 24.70 -7.10
CA THR A 380 15.64 24.53 -7.86
C THR A 380 15.42 24.73 -9.36
N GLY A 381 14.21 24.49 -9.87
CA GLY A 381 13.84 24.75 -11.27
C GLY A 381 14.34 23.69 -12.24
N GLU A 382 15.63 23.37 -12.23
CA GLU A 382 16.22 22.32 -13.08
C GLU A 382 16.58 21.08 -12.27
N LEU A 383 15.86 19.99 -12.50
CA LEU A 383 16.16 18.71 -11.86
C LEU A 383 17.06 17.84 -12.76
N PRO A 384 18.07 17.13 -12.18
CA PRO A 384 18.93 16.25 -12.95
C PRO A 384 18.10 15.14 -13.63
N PRO A 385 18.55 14.58 -14.76
CA PRO A 385 17.89 13.45 -15.40
C PRO A 385 17.76 12.27 -14.43
N LEU A 386 16.63 11.54 -14.50
CA LEU A 386 16.43 10.33 -13.72
C LEU A 386 17.51 9.29 -14.05
N LYS A 387 18.12 8.69 -13.02
CA LYS A 387 19.19 7.69 -13.17
C LYS A 387 18.82 6.40 -12.42
N PRO A 388 18.00 5.51 -13.02
CA PRO A 388 17.68 4.23 -12.42
C PRO A 388 18.94 3.38 -12.16
N TYR A 389 18.96 2.61 -11.05
CA TYR A 389 20.09 1.77 -10.68
C TYR A 389 20.44 0.72 -11.74
N TYR A 390 19.42 -0.04 -12.17
CA TYR A 390 19.60 -1.03 -13.22
C TYR A 390 19.58 -0.36 -14.60
N THR A 391 20.58 -0.64 -15.41
CA THR A 391 20.71 -0.16 -16.79
C THR A 391 20.80 -1.34 -17.75
N PRO A 392 20.63 -1.13 -19.07
CA PRO A 392 20.85 -2.21 -20.05
C PRO A 392 22.27 -2.80 -19.99
N VAL A 393 23.25 -2.04 -19.49
CA VAL A 393 24.63 -2.50 -19.33
C VAL A 393 24.81 -3.30 -18.04
N THR A 394 24.25 -2.83 -16.91
CA THR A 394 24.45 -3.46 -15.59
C THR A 394 23.51 -4.63 -15.33
N ALA A 395 22.37 -4.69 -16.03
CA ALA A 395 21.36 -5.74 -15.86
C ALA A 395 20.78 -6.23 -17.21
N PRO A 396 21.61 -6.66 -18.18
CA PRO A 396 21.17 -7.00 -19.54
C PRO A 396 20.22 -8.19 -19.60
N GLY A 397 20.32 -9.14 -18.69
CA GLY A 397 19.45 -10.32 -18.61
C GLY A 397 18.12 -10.07 -17.89
N TYR A 398 18.00 -9.00 -17.14
CA TYR A 398 16.83 -8.71 -16.27
C TYR A 398 16.00 -7.54 -16.78
N LEU A 399 16.62 -6.39 -16.99
CA LEU A 399 15.93 -5.14 -17.28
C LEU A 399 15.07 -5.18 -18.56
N PRO A 400 15.53 -5.71 -19.70
CA PRO A 400 14.71 -5.76 -20.92
C PRO A 400 13.39 -6.52 -20.71
N GLY A 401 13.41 -7.61 -19.94
CA GLY A 401 12.21 -8.37 -19.62
C GLY A 401 11.22 -7.60 -18.72
N VAL A 402 11.72 -6.74 -17.82
CA VAL A 402 10.89 -5.86 -17.01
C VAL A 402 10.23 -4.79 -17.85
N LEU A 403 11.00 -4.11 -18.71
CA LEU A 403 10.53 -3.05 -19.59
C LEU A 403 9.51 -3.56 -20.63
N ALA A 404 9.79 -4.69 -21.25
CA ALA A 404 8.91 -5.30 -22.26
C ALA A 404 7.51 -5.63 -21.72
N ARG A 405 7.36 -6.00 -20.43
CA ARG A 405 6.05 -6.20 -19.78
C ARG A 405 5.20 -4.92 -19.76
N HIS A 406 5.83 -3.77 -19.86
CA HIS A 406 5.20 -2.45 -19.93
C HIS A 406 5.22 -1.86 -21.35
N HIS A 407 5.54 -2.68 -22.36
CA HIS A 407 5.67 -2.27 -23.76
C HIS A 407 6.75 -1.20 -24.00
N LEU A 408 7.86 -1.31 -23.27
CA LEU A 408 9.02 -0.42 -23.40
C LEU A 408 10.24 -1.19 -23.93
N ALA A 409 11.00 -0.54 -24.77
CA ALA A 409 12.31 -1.00 -25.24
C ALA A 409 13.39 -0.80 -24.16
N PRO A 410 14.59 -1.40 -24.28
CA PRO A 410 15.67 -1.26 -23.31
C PRO A 410 16.13 0.18 -23.02
N ASP A 411 15.93 1.09 -23.95
CA ASP A 411 16.21 2.54 -23.82
C ASP A 411 15.07 3.33 -23.17
N GLY A 412 13.98 2.67 -22.77
CA GLY A 412 12.77 3.28 -22.19
C GLY A 412 11.77 3.80 -23.22
N SER A 413 12.07 3.74 -24.53
CA SER A 413 11.13 4.15 -25.58
C SER A 413 9.95 3.16 -25.70
N PRO A 414 8.76 3.62 -26.13
CA PRO A 414 7.64 2.73 -26.42
C PRO A 414 7.97 1.74 -27.55
N LEU A 415 7.68 0.45 -27.36
CA LEU A 415 7.79 -0.56 -28.40
C LEU A 415 6.82 -0.27 -29.57
N PRO A 416 7.19 -0.58 -30.82
CA PRO A 416 6.30 -0.50 -31.96
C PRO A 416 5.05 -1.36 -31.75
N GLY A 417 3.87 -0.81 -32.06
CA GLY A 417 2.59 -1.52 -31.88
C GLY A 417 2.11 -1.63 -30.43
N ALA A 418 2.75 -0.90 -29.49
CA ALA A 418 2.26 -0.82 -28.11
C ALA A 418 0.77 -0.41 -28.09
N PRO A 419 -0.08 -1.08 -27.28
CA PRO A 419 -1.51 -0.80 -27.26
C PRO A 419 -1.76 0.65 -26.83
N VAL A 420 -2.34 1.42 -27.75
CA VAL A 420 -2.92 2.73 -27.49
C VAL A 420 -4.39 2.49 -27.24
N ALA A 421 -4.96 3.02 -26.17
CA ALA A 421 -6.39 2.86 -25.95
C ALA A 421 -7.14 3.63 -27.05
N ASP A 422 -7.75 2.90 -27.96
CA ASP A 422 -8.93 3.42 -28.60
C ASP A 422 -9.99 3.64 -27.51
N LYS A 423 -10.71 4.76 -27.61
CA LYS A 423 -11.85 5.23 -26.80
C LYS A 423 -12.30 4.28 -25.67
N ALA A 424 -12.71 4.81 -24.53
CA ALA A 424 -13.15 4.05 -23.34
C ALA A 424 -13.81 2.71 -23.72
N PRO A 425 -13.36 1.58 -23.16
CA PRO A 425 -13.84 0.27 -23.60
C PRO A 425 -15.34 0.19 -23.40
N GLY A 426 -16.08 -0.05 -24.48
CA GLY A 426 -17.53 -0.20 -24.45
C GLY A 426 -17.97 -1.30 -23.47
N PRO A 427 -19.23 -1.31 -23.04
CA PRO A 427 -19.72 -2.20 -21.97
C PRO A 427 -19.47 -3.69 -22.26
N VAL A 428 -19.52 -4.10 -23.53
CA VAL A 428 -19.23 -5.49 -23.94
C VAL A 428 -17.77 -5.87 -23.69
N ARG A 429 -16.82 -4.99 -23.98
CA ARG A 429 -15.38 -5.22 -23.76
C ARG A 429 -15.02 -5.26 -22.27
N GLN A 430 -15.75 -4.51 -21.44
CA GLN A 430 -15.65 -4.60 -19.98
C GLN A 430 -16.15 -5.95 -19.45
N ILE A 431 -17.27 -6.46 -19.98
CA ILE A 431 -17.83 -7.78 -19.62
C ILE A 431 -16.86 -8.90 -20.01
N VAL A 432 -16.32 -8.89 -21.22
CA VAL A 432 -15.34 -9.88 -21.69
C VAL A 432 -14.08 -9.84 -20.84
N ARG A 433 -13.58 -8.65 -20.48
CA ARG A 433 -12.42 -8.50 -19.56
C ARG A 433 -12.72 -9.03 -18.16
N ARG A 434 -13.92 -8.81 -17.61
CA ARG A 434 -14.35 -9.37 -16.33
C ARG A 434 -14.40 -10.90 -16.38
N ALA A 435 -14.96 -11.46 -17.46
CA ALA A 435 -15.05 -12.91 -17.67
C ALA A 435 -13.65 -13.55 -17.80
N ALA A 436 -12.76 -12.96 -18.60
CA ALA A 436 -11.39 -13.46 -18.78
C ALA A 436 -10.57 -13.40 -17.47
N ARG A 437 -10.71 -12.31 -16.69
CA ARG A 437 -10.08 -12.16 -15.37
C ARG A 437 -10.66 -13.18 -14.37
N GLY A 438 -11.97 -13.41 -14.39
CA GLY A 438 -12.63 -14.42 -13.57
C GLY A 438 -12.17 -15.85 -13.90
N ALA A 439 -12.03 -16.17 -15.15
CA ALA A 439 -11.55 -17.47 -15.63
C ALA A 439 -10.10 -17.73 -15.23
N TYR A 440 -9.22 -16.73 -15.37
CA TYR A 440 -7.82 -16.82 -14.93
C TYR A 440 -7.71 -17.09 -13.43
N ARG A 441 -8.45 -16.34 -12.61
CA ARG A 441 -8.46 -16.53 -11.15
C ARG A 441 -8.99 -17.90 -10.75
N HIS A 442 -10.05 -18.39 -11.43
CA HIS A 442 -10.60 -19.72 -11.20
C HIS A 442 -9.59 -20.82 -11.56
N GLY A 443 -8.82 -20.63 -12.64
CA GLY A 443 -7.72 -21.50 -13.01
C GLY A 443 -6.63 -21.54 -11.94
N VAL A 444 -6.14 -20.39 -11.49
CA VAL A 444 -5.10 -20.31 -10.45
C VAL A 444 -5.58 -20.96 -9.14
N GLN A 445 -6.80 -20.67 -8.68
CA GLN A 445 -7.34 -21.24 -7.45
C GLN A 445 -7.60 -22.76 -7.50
N ARG A 446 -7.73 -23.34 -8.70
CA ARG A 446 -7.96 -24.79 -8.88
C ARG A 446 -6.68 -25.55 -9.26
N VAL A 447 -5.85 -24.96 -10.09
CA VAL A 447 -4.69 -25.63 -10.70
C VAL A 447 -3.42 -25.46 -9.88
N ALA A 448 -3.13 -24.27 -9.37
CA ALA A 448 -1.91 -24.02 -8.60
C ALA A 448 -1.79 -24.90 -7.34
N PRO A 449 -2.84 -25.13 -6.53
CA PRO A 449 -2.77 -26.05 -5.40
C PRO A 449 -2.54 -27.51 -5.80
N VAL A 450 -2.96 -27.91 -7.01
CA VAL A 450 -2.75 -29.28 -7.54
C VAL A 450 -1.31 -29.45 -7.99
N ILE A 451 -0.75 -28.47 -8.70
CA ILE A 451 0.65 -28.50 -9.15
C ILE A 451 1.61 -28.52 -7.97
N ARG A 452 1.35 -27.71 -6.91
CA ARG A 452 2.17 -27.77 -5.70
C ARG A 452 2.16 -29.13 -5.04
N ARG A 453 0.97 -29.77 -4.91
CA ARG A 453 0.91 -31.14 -4.36
C ARG A 453 1.72 -32.15 -5.15
N MET A 454 1.81 -32.02 -6.47
CA MET A 454 2.61 -32.90 -7.31
C MET A 454 4.11 -32.62 -7.21
N GLY A 455 4.49 -31.41 -6.81
CA GLY A 455 5.89 -31.04 -6.57
C GLY A 455 6.39 -31.30 -5.14
N GLU A 456 5.50 -31.63 -4.20
CA GLU A 456 5.83 -31.98 -2.81
C GLU A 456 5.91 -33.50 -2.59
N LEU A 457 5.72 -34.31 -3.64
CA LEU A 457 5.93 -35.75 -3.69
C LEU A 457 7.28 -36.07 -4.36
#